data_5569e08e98188414a68f6aa9f687606b
#
_entry.id   5569e08e98188414a68f6aa9f687606b
#
_cell.length_a   1.000
_cell.length_b   1.000
_cell.length_c   1.000
_cell.angle_alpha   90.00
_cell.angle_beta   90.00
_cell.angle_gamma   90.00
#
_symmetry.space_group_name_H-M   'P 1'
#
loop_
_entity.id
_entity.type
_entity.pdbx_description
1 polymer ?
#
loop_
_entity_poly.entity_id
_entity_poly.type
_entity_poly.pdbx_seq_one_letter_code
_entity_poly.pdbx_strand_id
1 'polypeptide(L)'
;MTDLKKSEEIALNRYKIITPILLAFEEKADGAKLTKMKKDTCEQNGISYRTLMRWLDGYQKQGFEGLKVTPRNNGNSVAIPEEIIVEAILLRRELPSRSIPQIIEILEMEGKAVKGQLKRSTLQDNLQARGYSTRQMKMYQSRGVAARRFVRLERNDMWHSDIKYGPFITINGIKKQIYLVAFLDDATRYVVHAEFYDNLDQTVVEDCFRKAIVKEGLPQRVYFDNGKQYRTKWMERACAMLEIKLLYAKPYSPESTGKIERFNRTVDSFFAEVSLKRPRSLNDYNKLLDVWLNECYHTRPHGGLVGGLTPEIAYKSSKSPLRFMPIDVIASAFMRLEQRKVDKSGCISFSGKKYEISVLLIGQKVNVIYDPNHIETIIIEHDPSGSKFQAKELKIGAHTGPRPKLPKSMMQGIPETSRFLDGLEKRHESRHDAVRRAISYKDLNAGEAPFGNGGAALAKDGESHV
;
A
#
# COMPACT_ATOMS: atom_id res chain seq x y z
N MET A 1 34.03 -12.98 16.04
CA MET A 1 35.30 -12.78 15.29
C MET A 1 35.97 -11.44 15.54
N THR A 2 35.28 -10.37 15.87
CA THR A 2 35.83 -9.02 16.12
C THR A 2 36.60 -8.88 17.43
N ASP A 3 36.22 -9.59 18.49
CA ASP A 3 36.87 -9.45 19.81
C ASP A 3 38.26 -10.13 19.90
N LEU A 4 38.45 -11.23 19.19
CA LEU A 4 39.76 -11.93 19.14
C LEU A 4 40.81 -11.06 18.42
N LYS A 5 40.50 -10.49 17.26
CA LYS A 5 41.40 -9.57 16.52
C LYS A 5 41.77 -8.35 17.34
N LYS A 6 40.80 -7.77 18.05
CA LYS A 6 41.04 -6.60 18.91
C LYS A 6 41.91 -6.94 20.13
N SER A 7 41.74 -8.15 20.72
CA SER A 7 42.59 -8.62 21.81
C SER A 7 44.06 -8.87 21.37
N GLU A 8 44.27 -9.40 20.16
CA GLU A 8 45.57 -9.58 19.55
C GLU A 8 46.26 -8.25 19.24
N GLU A 9 45.55 -7.29 18.71
CA GLU A 9 46.04 -5.93 18.44
C GLU A 9 46.48 -5.22 19.72
N ILE A 10 45.73 -5.36 20.80
CA ILE A 10 46.09 -4.83 22.11
C ILE A 10 47.33 -5.52 22.66
N ALA A 11 47.44 -6.86 22.52
CA ALA A 11 48.59 -7.61 22.95
C ALA A 11 49.87 -7.22 22.18
N LEU A 12 49.73 -7.00 20.87
CA LEU A 12 50.83 -6.54 20.03
C LEU A 12 51.35 -5.16 20.44
N ASN A 13 50.43 -4.25 20.76
CA ASN A 13 50.77 -2.92 21.23
C ASN A 13 51.51 -2.96 22.60
N ARG A 14 51.02 -3.77 23.53
CA ARG A 14 51.67 -4.02 24.83
C ARG A 14 53.06 -4.65 24.64
N TYR A 15 53.20 -5.57 23.74
CA TYR A 15 54.48 -6.23 23.41
C TYR A 15 55.51 -5.21 22.89
N LYS A 16 55.13 -4.31 21.96
CA LYS A 16 56.00 -3.24 21.46
C LYS A 16 56.51 -2.33 22.57
N ILE A 17 55.67 -2.03 23.56
CA ILE A 17 56.02 -1.18 24.68
C ILE A 17 57.04 -1.87 25.62
N ILE A 18 56.90 -3.14 25.88
CA ILE A 18 57.79 -3.89 26.82
C ILE A 18 59.06 -4.44 26.16
N THR A 19 59.10 -4.56 24.81
CA THR A 19 60.23 -5.14 24.06
C THR A 19 61.59 -4.52 24.43
N PRO A 20 61.77 -3.20 24.53
CA PRO A 20 63.06 -2.61 24.92
C PRO A 20 63.54 -3.09 26.28
N ILE A 21 62.62 -3.28 27.24
CA ILE A 21 62.95 -3.76 28.57
C ILE A 21 63.31 -5.25 28.56
N LEU A 22 62.61 -6.04 27.74
CA LEU A 22 62.88 -7.48 27.59
C LEU A 22 64.25 -7.71 26.99
N LEU A 23 64.67 -6.96 25.96
CA LEU A 23 66.02 -6.98 25.39
C LEU A 23 67.08 -6.61 26.40
N ALA A 24 66.86 -5.59 27.23
CA ALA A 24 67.77 -5.18 28.29
C ALA A 24 67.89 -6.27 29.40
N PHE A 25 66.84 -7.04 29.65
CA PHE A 25 66.92 -8.26 30.53
C PHE A 25 67.82 -9.35 29.92
N GLU A 26 67.71 -9.61 28.62
CA GLU A 26 68.52 -10.61 27.91
C GLU A 26 70.00 -10.22 27.88
N GLU A 27 70.29 -8.94 27.72
CA GLU A 27 71.63 -8.35 27.75
C GLU A 27 72.26 -8.26 29.16
N LYS A 28 71.57 -8.75 30.22
CA LYS A 28 72.00 -8.66 31.63
C LYS A 28 72.38 -7.25 32.05
N ALA A 29 71.65 -6.25 31.60
CA ALA A 29 71.85 -4.85 31.96
C ALA A 29 71.80 -4.63 33.47
N ASP A 30 72.60 -3.67 33.96
CA ASP A 30 72.68 -3.32 35.38
C ASP A 30 71.29 -2.92 35.93
N GLY A 31 70.99 -3.30 37.18
CA GLY A 31 69.69 -3.07 37.82
C GLY A 31 69.28 -1.62 37.90
N ALA A 32 70.27 -0.70 38.05
CA ALA A 32 69.98 0.75 38.04
C ALA A 32 69.53 1.25 36.65
N LYS A 33 70.16 0.71 35.57
CA LYS A 33 69.80 1.01 34.18
C LYS A 33 68.41 0.50 33.83
N LEU A 34 68.08 -0.74 34.26
CA LEU A 34 66.78 -1.34 34.07
C LEU A 34 65.66 -0.56 34.78
N THR A 35 65.91 -0.09 36.00
CA THR A 35 64.96 0.70 36.75
C THR A 35 64.67 2.03 36.08
N LYS A 36 65.71 2.67 35.52
CA LYS A 36 65.57 3.93 34.77
C LYS A 36 64.75 3.70 33.49
N MET A 37 65.12 2.66 32.70
CA MET A 37 64.35 2.31 31.49
C MET A 37 62.90 2.05 31.73
N LYS A 38 62.53 1.37 32.84
CA LYS A 38 61.11 1.14 33.21
C LYS A 38 60.39 2.45 33.49
N LYS A 39 61.04 3.39 34.17
CA LYS A 39 60.43 4.72 34.44
C LYS A 39 60.26 5.52 33.14
N ASP A 40 61.30 5.58 32.33
CA ASP A 40 61.27 6.30 31.05
C ASP A 40 60.19 5.73 30.10
N THR A 41 60.03 4.39 30.06
CA THR A 41 58.98 3.71 29.28
C THR A 41 57.57 4.08 29.79
N CYS A 42 57.40 4.21 31.10
CA CYS A 42 56.15 4.61 31.70
C CYS A 42 55.79 6.06 31.31
N GLU A 43 56.73 6.97 31.38
CA GLU A 43 56.56 8.39 31.02
C GLU A 43 56.25 8.58 29.53
N GLN A 44 57.03 7.89 28.66
CA GLN A 44 56.85 8.00 27.21
C GLN A 44 55.48 7.44 26.71
N ASN A 45 54.95 6.40 27.37
CA ASN A 45 53.72 5.80 26.96
C ASN A 45 52.50 6.15 27.83
N GLY A 46 52.66 7.00 28.82
CA GLY A 46 51.59 7.44 29.71
C GLY A 46 50.95 6.31 30.54
N ILE A 47 51.75 5.26 30.91
CA ILE A 47 51.31 4.10 31.66
C ILE A 47 51.83 4.11 33.07
N SER A 48 51.04 3.60 34.04
CA SER A 48 51.51 3.45 35.41
C SER A 48 52.60 2.35 35.53
N TYR A 49 53.54 2.54 36.41
CA TYR A 49 54.59 1.54 36.69
C TYR A 49 54.03 0.18 37.07
N ARG A 50 52.91 0.16 37.83
CA ARG A 50 52.16 -1.04 38.18
C ARG A 50 51.63 -1.76 36.93
N THR A 51 51.15 -1.02 35.93
CA THR A 51 50.63 -1.59 34.68
C THR A 51 51.77 -2.21 33.87
N LEU A 52 52.91 -1.53 33.77
CA LEU A 52 54.13 -2.06 33.09
C LEU A 52 54.62 -3.36 33.76
N MET A 53 54.73 -3.35 35.09
CA MET A 53 55.16 -4.56 35.81
C MET A 53 54.20 -5.75 35.63
N ARG A 54 52.89 -5.49 35.61
CA ARG A 54 51.89 -6.53 35.32
C ARG A 54 52.04 -7.11 33.92
N TRP A 55 52.35 -6.29 32.91
CA TRP A 55 52.60 -6.80 31.55
C TRP A 55 53.90 -7.61 31.46
N LEU A 56 54.96 -7.14 32.09
CA LEU A 56 56.20 -7.92 32.16
C LEU A 56 56.05 -9.27 32.86
N ASP A 57 55.38 -9.30 34.00
CA ASP A 57 55.08 -10.53 34.73
C ASP A 57 54.18 -11.46 33.90
N GLY A 58 53.15 -10.93 33.25
CA GLY A 58 52.28 -11.69 32.35
C GLY A 58 53.07 -12.30 31.18
N TYR A 59 53.95 -11.53 30.56
CA TYR A 59 54.79 -12.02 29.47
C TYR A 59 55.81 -13.07 29.94
N GLN A 60 56.43 -12.89 31.10
CA GLN A 60 57.37 -13.89 31.66
C GLN A 60 56.71 -15.22 31.99
N LYS A 61 55.45 -15.21 32.44
CA LYS A 61 54.69 -16.42 32.82
C LYS A 61 54.05 -17.14 31.64
N GLN A 62 53.54 -16.44 30.67
CA GLN A 62 52.69 -17.01 29.60
C GLN A 62 53.08 -16.54 28.18
N GLY A 63 54.23 -15.86 28.03
CA GLY A 63 54.64 -15.30 26.75
C GLY A 63 53.64 -14.28 26.20
N PHE A 64 53.52 -14.24 24.91
CA PHE A 64 52.60 -13.30 24.21
C PHE A 64 51.14 -13.44 24.63
N GLU A 65 50.70 -14.65 25.01
CA GLU A 65 49.34 -14.91 25.48
C GLU A 65 49.02 -14.15 26.79
N GLY A 66 50.01 -13.98 27.67
CA GLY A 66 49.85 -13.20 28.91
C GLY A 66 49.64 -11.70 28.72
N LEU A 67 49.85 -11.21 27.48
CA LEU A 67 49.58 -9.82 27.11
C LEU A 67 48.20 -9.62 26.54
N LYS A 68 47.50 -10.68 26.18
CA LYS A 68 46.13 -10.57 25.68
C LYS A 68 45.19 -10.08 26.79
N VAL A 69 44.13 -9.36 26.38
CA VAL A 69 43.07 -9.00 27.33
C VAL A 69 42.27 -10.25 27.60
N THR A 70 42.37 -10.76 28.82
CA THR A 70 41.46 -11.84 29.26
C THR A 70 40.07 -11.25 29.31
N PRO A 71 39.07 -11.79 28.56
CA PRO A 71 37.71 -11.37 28.73
C PRO A 71 37.38 -11.47 30.23
N ARG A 72 36.80 -10.41 30.79
CA ARG A 72 36.27 -10.53 32.16
C ARG A 72 35.28 -11.67 32.15
N ASN A 73 35.70 -12.80 32.60
CA ASN A 73 34.81 -13.90 32.94
C ASN A 73 34.05 -13.40 34.18
N ASN A 74 33.02 -12.56 33.94
CA ASN A 74 32.00 -12.35 34.94
C ASN A 74 31.37 -13.71 35.08
N GLY A 75 31.97 -14.52 35.98
CA GLY A 75 31.66 -15.90 36.13
C GLY A 75 30.19 -16.14 35.93
N ASN A 76 29.86 -17.24 35.30
CA ASN A 76 28.52 -17.80 35.27
C ASN A 76 28.00 -17.92 36.72
N SER A 77 27.74 -16.77 37.36
CA SER A 77 26.84 -16.78 38.49
C SER A 77 25.53 -17.23 37.87
N VAL A 78 25.09 -18.42 38.19
CA VAL A 78 23.76 -18.94 37.92
C VAL A 78 22.80 -17.97 38.60
N ALA A 79 22.65 -16.78 38.00
CA ALA A 79 21.83 -15.72 38.58
C ALA A 79 20.33 -16.11 38.53
N ILE A 80 20.01 -17.14 37.75
CA ILE A 80 18.66 -17.70 37.64
C ILE A 80 18.79 -19.22 37.62
N PRO A 81 18.13 -19.96 38.53
CA PRO A 81 18.06 -21.41 38.52
C PRO A 81 17.54 -21.94 37.18
N GLU A 82 18.10 -23.06 36.72
CA GLU A 82 17.73 -23.65 35.40
C GLU A 82 16.24 -24.00 35.34
N GLU A 83 15.65 -24.43 36.44
CA GLU A 83 14.21 -24.73 36.56
C GLU A 83 13.34 -23.50 36.19
N ILE A 84 13.71 -22.33 36.68
CA ILE A 84 13.01 -21.08 36.38
C ILE A 84 13.20 -20.71 34.91
N ILE A 85 14.36 -20.96 34.31
CA ILE A 85 14.60 -20.69 32.89
C ILE A 85 13.76 -21.62 32.03
N VAL A 86 13.64 -22.89 32.38
CA VAL A 86 12.78 -23.85 31.66
C VAL A 86 11.32 -23.38 31.69
N GLU A 87 10.82 -22.97 32.85
CA GLU A 87 9.47 -22.42 32.97
C GLU A 87 9.29 -21.14 32.15
N ALA A 88 10.25 -20.24 32.18
CA ALA A 88 10.23 -19.05 31.35
C ALA A 88 10.18 -19.37 29.84
N ILE A 89 10.86 -20.43 29.41
CA ILE A 89 10.81 -20.95 28.04
C ILE A 89 9.42 -21.49 27.72
N LEU A 90 8.80 -22.25 28.61
CA LEU A 90 7.43 -22.75 28.45
C LEU A 90 6.44 -21.60 28.28
N LEU A 91 6.51 -20.62 29.18
CA LEU A 91 5.67 -19.40 29.11
C LEU A 91 5.89 -18.62 27.81
N ARG A 92 7.11 -18.57 27.30
CA ARG A 92 7.43 -17.96 25.99
C ARG A 92 6.87 -18.76 24.82
N ARG A 93 6.87 -20.09 24.92
CA ARG A 93 6.33 -20.98 23.88
C ARG A 93 4.82 -20.95 23.81
N GLU A 94 4.12 -20.81 24.95
CA GLU A 94 2.67 -20.66 25.00
C GLU A 94 2.21 -19.40 24.25
N LEU A 95 2.86 -18.27 24.47
CA LEU A 95 2.57 -17.01 23.82
C LEU A 95 3.87 -16.30 23.44
N PRO A 96 4.36 -16.46 22.19
CA PRO A 96 5.61 -15.87 21.73
C PRO A 96 5.70 -14.35 21.77
N SER A 97 4.56 -13.65 21.82
CA SER A 97 4.48 -12.20 21.97
C SER A 97 4.57 -11.73 23.41
N ARG A 98 4.49 -12.63 24.42
CA ARG A 98 4.55 -12.31 25.85
C ARG A 98 5.85 -11.57 26.16
N SER A 99 5.78 -10.42 26.82
CA SER A 99 6.96 -9.62 27.18
C SER A 99 7.76 -10.26 28.33
N ILE A 100 9.06 -9.93 28.46
CA ILE A 100 9.88 -10.42 29.57
C ILE A 100 9.30 -10.01 30.95
N PRO A 101 8.87 -8.76 31.13
CA PRO A 101 8.20 -8.39 32.41
C PRO A 101 6.98 -9.25 32.71
N GLN A 102 6.14 -9.55 31.72
CA GLN A 102 4.98 -10.44 31.93
C GLN A 102 5.37 -11.86 32.31
N ILE A 103 6.45 -12.40 31.72
CA ILE A 103 6.97 -13.72 32.11
C ILE A 103 7.45 -13.70 33.57
N ILE A 104 8.16 -12.65 34.00
CA ILE A 104 8.62 -12.49 35.39
C ILE A 104 7.42 -12.41 36.31
N GLU A 105 6.43 -11.59 35.99
CA GLU A 105 5.21 -11.40 36.79
C GLU A 105 4.44 -12.72 36.97
N ILE A 106 4.32 -13.53 35.91
CA ILE A 106 3.68 -14.85 36.01
C ILE A 106 4.46 -15.78 36.93
N LEU A 107 5.79 -15.85 36.78
CA LEU A 107 6.63 -16.69 37.62
C LEU A 107 6.58 -16.28 39.11
N GLU A 108 6.49 -14.97 39.39
CA GLU A 108 6.29 -14.44 40.75
C GLU A 108 4.88 -14.75 41.27
N MET A 109 3.82 -14.64 40.46
CA MET A 109 2.45 -15.00 40.87
C MET A 109 2.27 -16.50 41.10
N GLU A 110 2.96 -17.35 40.35
CA GLU A 110 2.97 -18.81 40.53
C GLU A 110 3.85 -19.27 41.71
N GLY A 111 4.54 -18.34 42.41
CA GLY A 111 5.42 -18.63 43.53
C GLY A 111 6.73 -19.35 43.09
N LYS A 112 7.04 -19.42 41.81
CA LYS A 112 8.27 -20.04 41.27
C LYS A 112 9.48 -19.12 41.40
N ALA A 113 9.27 -17.82 41.54
CA ALA A 113 10.31 -16.83 41.77
C ALA A 113 9.89 -15.85 42.89
N VAL A 114 10.85 -15.39 43.69
CA VAL A 114 10.60 -14.35 44.68
C VAL A 114 10.55 -13.00 43.99
N LYS A 115 9.65 -12.12 44.46
CA LYS A 115 9.48 -10.78 43.88
C LYS A 115 10.80 -9.99 43.86
N GLY A 116 11.18 -9.52 42.68
CA GLY A 116 12.42 -8.77 42.46
C GLY A 116 13.69 -9.63 42.34
N GLN A 117 13.62 -10.96 42.42
CA GLN A 117 14.74 -11.87 42.23
C GLN A 117 15.21 -11.91 40.77
N LEU A 118 14.26 -11.85 39.85
CA LEU A 118 14.54 -11.97 38.40
C LEU A 118 14.77 -10.61 37.77
N LYS A 119 15.99 -10.35 37.31
CA LYS A 119 16.29 -9.14 36.54
C LYS A 119 15.91 -9.35 35.07
N ARG A 120 15.21 -8.39 34.50
CA ARG A 120 14.74 -8.39 33.10
C ARG A 120 15.87 -8.69 32.10
N SER A 121 17.03 -8.00 32.22
CA SER A 121 18.16 -8.19 31.34
C SER A 121 18.71 -9.61 31.40
N THR A 122 18.92 -10.15 32.62
CA THR A 122 19.47 -11.50 32.82
C THR A 122 18.54 -12.58 32.26
N LEU A 123 17.23 -12.48 32.46
CA LEU A 123 16.26 -13.42 31.89
C LEU A 123 16.19 -13.28 30.35
N GLN A 124 16.25 -12.05 29.83
CA GLN A 124 16.29 -11.81 28.39
C GLN A 124 17.53 -12.43 27.74
N ASP A 125 18.71 -12.27 28.33
CA ASP A 125 19.97 -12.81 27.82
C ASP A 125 19.95 -14.35 27.83
N ASN A 126 19.41 -14.95 28.89
CA ASN A 126 19.24 -16.40 28.98
C ASN A 126 18.29 -16.95 27.90
N LEU A 127 17.14 -16.31 27.71
CA LEU A 127 16.19 -16.71 26.64
C LEU A 127 16.79 -16.50 25.27
N GLN A 128 17.55 -15.44 25.05
CA GLN A 128 18.21 -15.16 23.77
C GLN A 128 19.33 -16.18 23.48
N ALA A 129 20.16 -16.51 24.47
CA ALA A 129 21.24 -17.50 24.33
C ALA A 129 20.69 -18.89 23.96
N ARG A 130 19.49 -19.25 24.45
CA ARG A 130 18.81 -20.52 24.19
C ARG A 130 17.90 -20.50 22.94
N GLY A 131 17.84 -19.38 22.18
CA GLY A 131 17.07 -19.29 20.94
C GLY A 131 15.60 -18.90 21.11
N TYR A 132 15.17 -18.47 22.31
CA TYR A 132 13.80 -18.09 22.61
C TYR A 132 13.58 -16.57 22.71
N SER A 133 14.40 -15.78 22.01
CA SER A 133 14.13 -14.34 21.87
C SER A 133 12.84 -14.11 21.04
N THR A 134 12.14 -13.01 21.30
CA THR A 134 10.93 -12.65 20.53
C THR A 134 11.19 -12.61 19.02
N ARG A 135 12.39 -12.20 18.61
CA ARG A 135 12.80 -12.16 17.20
C ARG A 135 12.94 -13.57 16.62
N GLN A 136 13.61 -14.47 17.33
CA GLN A 136 13.80 -15.86 16.89
C GLN A 136 12.49 -16.61 16.85
N MET A 137 11.61 -16.45 17.87
CA MET A 137 10.30 -17.07 17.90
C MET A 137 9.41 -16.60 16.74
N LYS A 138 9.46 -15.31 16.39
CA LYS A 138 8.74 -14.76 15.22
C LYS A 138 9.26 -15.32 13.89
N MET A 139 10.55 -15.65 13.80
CA MET A 139 11.11 -16.27 12.59
C MET A 139 10.50 -17.65 12.29
N TYR A 140 10.19 -18.41 13.33
CA TYR A 140 9.63 -19.77 13.19
C TYR A 140 8.09 -19.81 13.13
N GLN A 141 7.43 -18.74 13.53
CA GLN A 141 5.96 -18.66 13.54
C GLN A 141 5.34 -18.21 12.20
N SER A 142 6.13 -17.64 11.30
CA SER A 142 5.62 -17.25 10.00
C SER A 142 5.31 -18.50 9.16
N ARG A 143 4.05 -18.93 9.14
CA ARG A 143 3.55 -19.80 8.07
C ARG A 143 3.67 -18.99 6.76
N GLY A 144 4.72 -19.25 6.01
CA GLY A 144 4.93 -18.57 4.74
C GLY A 144 6.40 -18.67 4.33
N VAL A 145 6.64 -18.56 3.05
CA VAL A 145 7.99 -18.41 2.49
C VAL A 145 8.58 -17.15 3.13
N ALA A 146 9.80 -17.28 3.70
CA ALA A 146 10.52 -16.13 4.22
C ALA A 146 10.50 -15.03 3.15
N ALA A 147 9.91 -13.88 3.49
CA ALA A 147 9.76 -12.81 2.52
C ALA A 147 11.13 -12.36 2.06
N ARG A 148 11.46 -12.73 0.84
CA ARG A 148 12.62 -12.18 0.17
C ARG A 148 12.39 -10.69 0.02
N ARG A 149 13.43 -9.88 0.27
CA ARG A 149 13.39 -8.46 -0.05
C ARG A 149 12.98 -8.32 -1.50
N PHE A 150 11.75 -7.91 -1.71
CA PHE A 150 11.23 -7.64 -3.03
C PHE A 150 11.77 -6.26 -3.46
N VAL A 151 12.72 -6.26 -4.37
CA VAL A 151 13.29 -5.03 -4.93
C VAL A 151 13.22 -5.15 -6.44
N ARG A 152 12.59 -4.18 -7.08
CA ARG A 152 12.68 -4.01 -8.53
C ARG A 152 14.05 -3.44 -8.88
N LEU A 153 14.53 -3.79 -10.06
CA LEU A 153 15.86 -3.36 -10.50
C LEU A 153 15.81 -2.07 -11.33
N GLU A 154 14.72 -1.86 -12.05
CA GLU A 154 14.58 -0.78 -13.02
C GLU A 154 13.55 0.27 -12.56
N ARG A 155 13.81 1.54 -12.88
CA ARG A 155 12.83 2.61 -12.68
C ARG A 155 11.55 2.32 -13.45
N ASN A 156 10.44 2.79 -12.93
CA ASN A 156 9.10 2.63 -13.51
C ASN A 156 8.68 1.17 -13.73
N ASP A 157 9.40 0.17 -13.19
CA ASP A 157 8.91 -1.20 -13.16
C ASP A 157 7.72 -1.33 -12.21
N MET A 158 7.78 -0.67 -11.05
CA MET A 158 6.67 -0.67 -10.11
C MET A 158 6.64 0.59 -9.25
N TRP A 159 5.48 1.21 -9.15
CA TRP A 159 5.22 2.29 -8.19
C TRP A 159 4.36 1.80 -7.03
N HIS A 160 4.69 2.27 -5.85
CA HIS A 160 3.88 2.13 -4.64
C HIS A 160 3.16 3.43 -4.34
N SER A 161 1.94 3.34 -3.84
CA SER A 161 1.23 4.49 -3.31
C SER A 161 0.68 4.20 -1.93
N ASP A 162 0.64 5.23 -1.11
CA ASP A 162 0.03 5.21 0.21
C ASP A 162 -0.51 6.61 0.54
N ILE A 163 -1.46 6.66 1.45
CA ILE A 163 -2.08 7.89 1.92
C ILE A 163 -1.66 8.14 3.35
N LYS A 164 -0.96 9.25 3.59
CA LYS A 164 -0.56 9.68 4.92
C LYS A 164 -1.48 10.79 5.42
N TYR A 165 -2.00 10.62 6.62
CA TYR A 165 -2.76 11.65 7.32
C TYR A 165 -1.84 12.82 7.68
N GLY A 166 -2.17 14.00 7.19
CA GLY A 166 -1.44 15.23 7.42
C GLY A 166 -2.02 16.05 8.58
N PRO A 167 -1.52 17.27 8.79
CA PRO A 167 -2.02 18.17 9.83
C PRO A 167 -3.43 18.69 9.50
N PHE A 168 -4.04 19.32 10.51
CA PHE A 168 -5.26 20.10 10.32
C PHE A 168 -4.91 21.53 9.90
N ILE A 169 -5.57 22.02 8.87
CA ILE A 169 -5.47 23.39 8.39
C ILE A 169 -6.85 24.05 8.35
N THR A 170 -6.90 25.39 8.32
CA THR A 170 -8.16 26.12 8.18
C THR A 170 -8.34 26.51 6.72
N ILE A 171 -9.35 25.97 6.07
CA ILE A 171 -9.76 26.30 4.70
C ILE A 171 -11.14 26.94 4.77
N ASN A 172 -11.26 28.18 4.26
CA ASN A 172 -12.52 28.93 4.27
C ASN A 172 -13.19 29.01 5.66
N GLY A 173 -12.39 29.20 6.72
CA GLY A 173 -12.85 29.24 8.11
C GLY A 173 -13.17 27.90 8.76
N ILE A 174 -13.08 26.79 8.03
CA ILE A 174 -13.36 25.44 8.51
C ILE A 174 -12.03 24.70 8.73
N LYS A 175 -11.90 24.12 9.92
CA LYS A 175 -10.73 23.25 10.23
C LYS A 175 -10.89 21.90 9.55
N LYS A 176 -10.01 21.59 8.60
CA LYS A 176 -9.99 20.35 7.84
C LYS A 176 -8.66 19.64 7.99
N GLN A 177 -8.69 18.32 8.04
CA GLN A 177 -7.48 17.50 7.92
C GLN A 177 -7.08 17.40 6.45
N ILE A 178 -5.78 17.53 6.15
CA ILE A 178 -5.24 17.28 4.82
C ILE A 178 -4.60 15.89 4.74
N TYR A 179 -4.52 15.36 3.53
CA TYR A 179 -4.05 14.01 3.25
C TYR A 179 -2.97 14.06 2.19
N LEU A 180 -1.82 13.47 2.48
CA LEU A 180 -0.74 13.33 1.50
C LEU A 180 -0.93 12.04 0.72
N VAL A 181 -1.10 12.15 -0.57
CA VAL A 181 -1.03 11.03 -1.52
C VAL A 181 0.33 11.07 -2.19
N ALA A 182 1.06 9.97 -2.18
CA ALA A 182 2.38 9.89 -2.78
C ALA A 182 2.55 8.63 -3.62
N PHE A 183 3.27 8.77 -4.74
CA PHE A 183 3.71 7.65 -5.58
C PHE A 183 5.22 7.55 -5.53
N LEU A 184 5.72 6.40 -5.12
CA LEU A 184 7.13 6.08 -4.92
C LEU A 184 7.59 4.99 -5.89
N ASP A 185 8.66 5.23 -6.61
CA ASP A 185 9.29 4.19 -7.43
C ASP A 185 10.00 3.15 -6.57
N ASP A 186 9.68 1.88 -6.79
CA ASP A 186 10.19 0.75 -6.00
C ASP A 186 11.70 0.58 -6.10
N ALA A 187 12.26 0.75 -7.29
CA ALA A 187 13.68 0.53 -7.54
C ALA A 187 14.55 1.64 -6.96
N THR A 188 14.19 2.88 -7.23
CA THR A 188 15.04 4.06 -7.01
C THR A 188 14.69 4.85 -5.75
N ARG A 189 13.54 4.57 -5.12
CA ARG A 189 13.01 5.36 -3.99
C ARG A 189 12.66 6.79 -4.37
N TYR A 190 12.66 7.11 -5.65
CA TYR A 190 12.25 8.41 -6.16
C TYR A 190 10.75 8.60 -5.98
N VAL A 191 10.33 9.74 -5.44
CA VAL A 191 8.92 10.12 -5.34
C VAL A 191 8.54 10.74 -6.67
N VAL A 192 7.82 10.00 -7.50
CA VAL A 192 7.42 10.44 -8.84
C VAL A 192 6.41 11.59 -8.79
N HIS A 193 5.51 11.54 -7.83
CA HIS A 193 4.62 12.66 -7.47
C HIS A 193 4.08 12.49 -6.06
N ALA A 194 3.89 13.60 -5.38
CA ALA A 194 3.20 13.65 -4.09
C ALA A 194 2.48 14.98 -3.94
N GLU A 195 1.27 14.94 -3.41
CA GLU A 195 0.43 16.12 -3.27
C GLU A 195 -0.50 16.00 -2.06
N PHE A 196 -0.78 17.14 -1.40
CA PHE A 196 -1.76 17.23 -0.35
C PHE A 196 -3.14 17.56 -0.91
N TYR A 197 -4.16 16.91 -0.34
CA TYR A 197 -5.57 17.10 -0.65
C TYR A 197 -6.37 17.39 0.63
N ASP A 198 -7.50 18.08 0.51
CA ASP A 198 -8.37 18.45 1.63
C ASP A 198 -9.53 17.47 1.87
N ASN A 199 -9.54 16.40 1.12
CA ASN A 199 -10.51 15.32 1.23
C ASN A 199 -9.83 13.96 0.98
N LEU A 200 -10.55 12.87 1.26
CA LEU A 200 -10.07 11.49 1.12
C LEU A 200 -10.89 10.70 0.09
N ASP A 201 -11.41 11.38 -0.92
CA ASP A 201 -12.16 10.74 -1.97
C ASP A 201 -11.25 9.92 -2.90
N GLN A 202 -11.82 8.92 -3.55
CA GLN A 202 -11.09 8.11 -4.52
C GLN A 202 -10.51 8.93 -5.69
N THR A 203 -11.14 10.08 -6.01
CA THR A 203 -10.70 10.99 -7.07
C THR A 203 -9.33 11.60 -6.83
N VAL A 204 -8.93 11.79 -5.56
CA VAL A 204 -7.62 12.38 -5.23
C VAL A 204 -6.46 11.44 -5.57
N VAL A 205 -6.66 10.13 -5.40
CA VAL A 205 -5.67 9.13 -5.79
C VAL A 205 -5.54 9.05 -7.31
N GLU A 206 -6.68 9.09 -8.02
CA GLU A 206 -6.72 9.12 -9.49
C GLU A 206 -6.03 10.36 -10.04
N ASP A 207 -6.26 11.54 -9.44
CA ASP A 207 -5.62 12.79 -9.84
C ASP A 207 -4.11 12.78 -9.59
N CYS A 208 -3.67 12.36 -8.40
CA CYS A 208 -2.26 12.23 -8.07
C CYS A 208 -1.55 11.25 -9.02
N PHE A 209 -2.20 10.12 -9.35
CA PHE A 209 -1.67 9.13 -10.27
C PHE A 209 -1.57 9.67 -11.71
N ARG A 210 -2.59 10.37 -12.18
CA ARG A 210 -2.57 11.06 -13.48
C ARG A 210 -1.41 12.04 -13.60
N LYS A 211 -1.21 12.90 -12.58
CA LYS A 211 -0.10 13.85 -12.51
C LYS A 211 1.25 13.16 -12.51
N ALA A 212 1.39 12.07 -11.75
CA ALA A 212 2.60 11.24 -11.73
C ALA A 212 2.94 10.68 -13.12
N ILE A 213 1.94 10.12 -13.82
CA ILE A 213 2.10 9.58 -15.17
C ILE A 213 2.51 10.66 -16.18
N VAL A 214 1.86 11.82 -16.14
CA VAL A 214 2.18 12.93 -17.05
C VAL A 214 3.61 13.42 -16.83
N LYS A 215 4.07 13.45 -15.57
CA LYS A 215 5.39 13.95 -15.20
C LYS A 215 6.51 12.95 -15.52
N GLU A 216 6.37 11.70 -15.13
CA GLU A 216 7.47 10.72 -15.12
C GLU A 216 7.24 9.49 -16.05
N GLY A 217 6.19 9.54 -16.87
CA GLY A 217 5.81 8.44 -17.76
C GLY A 217 5.03 7.33 -17.05
N LEU A 218 4.72 6.27 -17.79
CA LEU A 218 3.91 5.17 -17.31
C LEU A 218 4.78 4.11 -16.61
N PRO A 219 4.39 3.65 -15.40
CA PRO A 219 4.99 2.47 -14.81
C PRO A 219 4.50 1.20 -15.52
N GLN A 220 5.25 0.10 -15.38
CA GLN A 220 4.75 -1.21 -15.82
C GLN A 220 3.69 -1.75 -14.85
N ARG A 221 3.84 -1.42 -13.55
CA ARG A 221 2.97 -1.91 -12.46
C ARG A 221 2.74 -0.82 -11.44
N VAL A 222 1.56 -0.87 -10.83
CA VAL A 222 1.28 -0.12 -9.60
C VAL A 222 0.88 -1.08 -8.51
N TYR A 223 1.31 -0.80 -7.28
CA TYR A 223 1.05 -1.60 -6.11
C TYR A 223 0.37 -0.74 -5.04
N PHE A 224 -0.85 -1.11 -4.70
CA PHE A 224 -1.69 -0.41 -3.74
C PHE A 224 -1.95 -1.27 -2.50
N ASP A 225 -2.30 -0.62 -1.41
CA ASP A 225 -2.92 -1.30 -0.29
C ASP A 225 -4.37 -1.71 -0.61
N ASN A 226 -5.04 -2.35 0.35
CA ASN A 226 -6.44 -2.75 0.18
C ASN A 226 -7.44 -1.63 0.55
N GLY A 227 -7.00 -0.39 0.66
CA GLY A 227 -7.86 0.76 0.98
C GLY A 227 -8.96 0.97 -0.06
N LYS A 228 -10.13 1.39 0.40
CA LYS A 228 -11.30 1.64 -0.48
C LYS A 228 -11.01 2.68 -1.56
N GLN A 229 -10.11 3.63 -1.29
CA GLN A 229 -9.71 4.70 -2.21
C GLN A 229 -8.99 4.17 -3.45
N TYR A 230 -8.30 3.02 -3.31
CA TYR A 230 -7.57 2.38 -4.40
C TYR A 230 -8.37 1.32 -5.16
N ARG A 231 -9.33 0.67 -4.49
CA ARG A 231 -10.17 -0.39 -5.09
C ARG A 231 -11.40 0.19 -5.76
N THR A 232 -11.20 0.80 -6.91
CA THR A 232 -12.28 1.39 -7.69
C THR A 232 -12.26 0.85 -9.11
N LYS A 233 -13.46 0.63 -9.68
CA LYS A 233 -13.60 0.23 -11.09
C LYS A 233 -12.95 1.23 -12.04
N TRP A 234 -12.85 2.50 -11.63
CA TRP A 234 -12.25 3.55 -12.43
C TRP A 234 -10.74 3.46 -12.46
N MET A 235 -10.10 3.15 -11.33
CA MET A 235 -8.67 2.88 -11.27
C MET A 235 -8.30 1.62 -12.09
N GLU A 236 -9.10 0.55 -11.97
CA GLU A 236 -8.92 -0.67 -12.75
C GLU A 236 -9.02 -0.38 -14.26
N ARG A 237 -10.04 0.40 -14.68
CA ARG A 237 -10.22 0.81 -16.05
C ARG A 237 -9.05 1.68 -16.54
N ALA A 238 -8.63 2.68 -15.75
CA ALA A 238 -7.51 3.54 -16.13
C ALA A 238 -6.22 2.74 -16.33
N CYS A 239 -5.90 1.86 -15.39
CA CYS A 239 -4.74 0.97 -15.48
C CYS A 239 -4.83 0.05 -16.72
N ALA A 240 -6.00 -0.53 -17.00
CA ALA A 240 -6.20 -1.37 -18.18
C ALA A 240 -6.01 -0.61 -19.49
N MET A 241 -6.57 0.61 -19.61
CA MET A 241 -6.42 1.45 -20.80
C MET A 241 -4.98 1.92 -21.04
N LEU A 242 -4.21 2.13 -19.97
CA LEU A 242 -2.82 2.56 -20.01
C LEU A 242 -1.82 1.40 -20.01
N GLU A 243 -2.31 0.16 -20.10
CA GLU A 243 -1.50 -1.07 -20.06
C GLU A 243 -0.60 -1.16 -18.81
N ILE A 244 -1.12 -0.71 -17.67
CA ILE A 244 -0.45 -0.76 -16.37
C ILE A 244 -0.99 -1.95 -15.59
N LYS A 245 -0.12 -2.83 -15.11
CA LYS A 245 -0.53 -3.96 -14.28
C LYS A 245 -0.85 -3.49 -12.85
N LEU A 246 -2.12 -3.58 -12.48
CA LEU A 246 -2.59 -3.24 -11.14
C LEU A 246 -2.38 -4.42 -10.18
N LEU A 247 -1.76 -4.15 -9.04
CA LEU A 247 -1.47 -5.12 -7.99
C LEU A 247 -1.95 -4.58 -6.65
N TYR A 248 -2.53 -5.46 -5.82
CA TYR A 248 -2.95 -5.14 -4.46
C TYR A 248 -2.15 -5.93 -3.42
N ALA A 249 -1.95 -5.31 -2.26
CA ALA A 249 -1.32 -5.97 -1.14
C ALA A 249 -2.11 -7.23 -0.73
N LYS A 250 -1.40 -8.33 -0.49
CA LYS A 250 -2.03 -9.50 0.12
C LYS A 250 -2.38 -9.17 1.58
N PRO A 251 -3.55 -9.57 2.07
CA PRO A 251 -3.86 -9.42 3.48
C PRO A 251 -2.74 -10.00 4.36
N TYR A 252 -2.37 -9.29 5.41
CA TYR A 252 -1.32 -9.69 6.36
C TYR A 252 0.11 -9.83 5.80
N SER A 253 0.45 -9.14 4.70
CA SER A 253 1.81 -9.10 4.13
C SER A 253 2.42 -7.70 4.23
N PRO A 254 2.85 -7.24 5.42
CA PRO A 254 3.38 -5.89 5.64
C PRO A 254 4.73 -5.63 4.96
N GLU A 255 5.37 -6.68 4.48
CA GLU A 255 6.73 -6.61 3.91
C GLU A 255 6.77 -5.93 2.54
N SER A 256 5.64 -5.91 1.85
CA SER A 256 5.52 -5.30 0.51
C SER A 256 5.36 -3.78 0.54
N THR A 257 4.86 -3.20 1.64
CA THR A 257 4.61 -1.76 1.82
C THR A 257 5.73 -1.03 2.57
N GLY A 258 6.70 -1.75 3.10
CA GLY A 258 7.76 -1.20 3.97
C GLY A 258 8.58 -0.04 3.37
N LYS A 259 8.61 0.11 2.03
CA LYS A 259 9.34 1.19 1.35
C LYS A 259 8.58 2.51 1.41
N ILE A 260 7.30 2.49 1.08
CA ILE A 260 6.44 3.67 1.16
C ILE A 260 6.19 4.06 2.63
N GLU A 261 6.08 3.09 3.54
CA GLU A 261 6.00 3.35 4.98
C GLU A 261 7.27 4.06 5.51
N ARG A 262 8.45 3.68 5.00
CA ARG A 262 9.70 4.37 5.34
C ARG A 262 9.71 5.81 4.81
N PHE A 263 9.24 6.04 3.60
CA PHE A 263 9.04 7.38 3.07
C PHE A 263 8.09 8.18 3.97
N ASN A 264 6.94 7.62 4.34
CA ASN A 264 5.98 8.26 5.23
C ASN A 264 6.57 8.65 6.59
N ARG A 265 7.47 7.84 7.16
CA ARG A 265 8.24 8.20 8.36
C ARG A 265 9.21 9.36 8.11
N THR A 266 9.80 9.45 6.93
CA THR A 266 10.67 10.58 6.57
C THR A 266 9.85 11.87 6.44
N VAL A 267 8.62 11.79 5.94
CA VAL A 267 7.68 12.93 5.86
C VAL A 267 7.33 13.50 7.25
N ASP A 268 7.43 12.72 8.34
CA ASP A 268 7.21 13.25 9.69
C ASP A 268 8.19 14.38 10.05
N SER A 269 9.43 14.32 9.54
CA SER A 269 10.39 15.41 9.70
C SER A 269 9.96 16.66 8.93
N PHE A 270 9.39 16.53 7.74
CA PHE A 270 8.80 17.63 7.00
C PHE A 270 7.61 18.25 7.77
N PHE A 271 6.73 17.45 8.35
CA PHE A 271 5.64 17.99 9.15
C PHE A 271 6.10 18.78 10.37
N ALA A 272 7.18 18.34 11.03
CA ALA A 272 7.77 19.08 12.12
C ALA A 272 8.20 20.50 11.68
N GLU A 273 8.92 20.61 10.56
CA GLU A 273 9.37 21.91 10.00
C GLU A 273 8.20 22.77 9.52
N VAL A 274 7.23 22.19 8.84
CA VAL A 274 6.02 22.90 8.38
C VAL A 274 5.21 23.45 9.54
N SER A 275 5.18 22.73 10.68
CA SER A 275 4.49 23.21 11.88
C SER A 275 5.04 24.53 12.41
N LEU A 276 6.34 24.80 12.21
CA LEU A 276 6.99 26.05 12.55
C LEU A 276 6.66 27.15 11.55
N LYS A 277 6.60 26.82 10.25
CA LYS A 277 6.34 27.78 9.17
C LYS A 277 4.86 28.19 9.07
N ARG A 278 3.93 27.34 9.52
CA ARG A 278 2.48 27.57 9.59
C ARG A 278 1.86 28.08 8.28
N PRO A 279 1.99 27.35 7.17
CA PRO A 279 1.39 27.75 5.91
C PRO A 279 -0.14 27.87 6.05
N ARG A 280 -0.75 28.80 5.28
CA ARG A 280 -2.16 29.18 5.43
C ARG A 280 -3.08 28.50 4.43
N SER A 281 -2.55 27.97 3.33
CA SER A 281 -3.32 27.35 2.28
C SER A 281 -2.79 25.97 1.89
N LEU A 282 -3.63 25.13 1.31
CA LEU A 282 -3.25 23.83 0.74
C LEU A 282 -2.16 24.00 -0.33
N ASN A 283 -2.26 25.04 -1.14
CA ASN A 283 -1.28 25.35 -2.17
C ASN A 283 0.10 25.67 -1.58
N ASP A 284 0.17 26.36 -0.42
CA ASP A 284 1.43 26.63 0.26
C ASP A 284 2.06 25.35 0.80
N TYR A 285 1.22 24.42 1.33
CA TYR A 285 1.70 23.09 1.73
C TYR A 285 2.29 22.33 0.56
N ASN A 286 1.62 22.34 -0.60
CA ASN A 286 2.08 21.64 -1.80
C ASN A 286 3.39 22.26 -2.35
N LYS A 287 3.51 23.58 -2.36
CA LYS A 287 4.77 24.27 -2.73
C LYS A 287 5.92 23.89 -1.82
N LEU A 288 5.69 23.87 -0.50
CA LEU A 288 6.72 23.49 0.46
C LEU A 288 7.11 22.02 0.35
N LEU A 289 6.14 21.15 0.07
CA LEU A 289 6.40 19.74 -0.17
C LEU A 289 7.26 19.53 -1.42
N ASP A 290 6.94 20.21 -2.52
CA ASP A 290 7.72 20.12 -3.76
C ASP A 290 9.16 20.58 -3.54
N VAL A 291 9.37 21.72 -2.88
CA VAL A 291 10.71 22.19 -2.52
C VAL A 291 11.44 21.17 -1.63
N TRP A 292 10.78 20.64 -0.60
CA TRP A 292 11.40 19.67 0.30
C TRP A 292 11.75 18.35 -0.40
N LEU A 293 10.89 17.87 -1.31
CA LEU A 293 11.19 16.69 -2.10
C LEU A 293 12.42 16.90 -2.99
N ASN A 294 12.48 17.99 -3.71
CA ASN A 294 13.54 18.26 -4.68
C ASN A 294 14.86 18.64 -4.01
N GLU A 295 14.85 19.48 -2.97
CA GLU A 295 16.07 19.98 -2.35
C GLU A 295 16.57 19.15 -1.15
N CYS A 296 15.71 18.26 -0.62
CA CYS A 296 16.05 17.50 0.58
C CYS A 296 15.95 16.00 0.39
N TYR A 297 14.78 15.48 0.00
CA TYR A 297 14.56 14.04 -0.05
C TYR A 297 15.29 13.37 -1.23
N HIS A 298 15.15 13.94 -2.44
CA HIS A 298 15.73 13.36 -3.65
C HIS A 298 17.25 13.48 -3.72
N THR A 299 17.82 14.47 -3.05
CA THR A 299 19.26 14.78 -3.08
C THR A 299 20.07 14.13 -1.96
N ARG A 300 19.41 13.51 -0.96
CA ARG A 300 20.11 12.84 0.14
C ARG A 300 20.40 11.39 -0.17
N PRO A 301 21.58 10.86 0.21
CA PRO A 301 21.90 9.44 0.10
C PRO A 301 20.85 8.57 0.81
N HIS A 302 20.36 7.53 0.13
CA HIS A 302 19.31 6.66 0.67
C HIS A 302 19.89 5.30 1.03
N GLY A 303 19.87 4.92 2.32
CA GLY A 303 20.44 3.67 2.83
C GLY A 303 19.82 2.36 2.29
N GLY A 304 18.80 2.45 1.46
CA GLY A 304 18.20 1.30 0.75
C GLY A 304 18.70 1.16 -0.69
N LEU A 305 19.54 2.08 -1.16
CA LEU A 305 20.14 2.05 -2.49
C LEU A 305 21.59 1.59 -2.40
N VAL A 306 22.04 0.84 -3.41
CA VAL A 306 23.40 0.34 -3.48
C VAL A 306 24.36 1.52 -3.66
N GLY A 307 25.49 1.51 -2.95
CA GLY A 307 26.51 2.56 -3.03
C GLY A 307 26.10 3.89 -2.42
N GLY A 308 25.00 3.96 -1.66
CA GLY A 308 24.56 5.23 -1.03
C GLY A 308 24.08 6.27 -2.04
N LEU A 309 23.58 5.84 -3.18
CA LEU A 309 23.02 6.74 -4.19
C LEU A 309 21.86 7.55 -3.64
N THR A 310 21.67 8.74 -4.20
CA THR A 310 20.46 9.53 -3.95
C THR A 310 19.31 9.02 -4.82
N PRO A 311 18.04 9.19 -4.40
CA PRO A 311 16.90 8.80 -5.22
C PRO A 311 16.91 9.42 -6.62
N GLU A 312 17.29 10.68 -6.73
CA GLU A 312 17.38 11.40 -8.00
C GLU A 312 18.42 10.79 -8.94
N ILE A 313 19.65 10.55 -8.45
CA ILE A 313 20.71 9.93 -9.25
C ILE A 313 20.26 8.52 -9.67
N ALA A 314 19.73 7.72 -8.75
CA ALA A 314 19.28 6.38 -9.04
C ALA A 314 18.17 6.36 -10.12
N TYR A 315 17.23 7.33 -10.07
CA TYR A 315 16.16 7.44 -11.05
C TYR A 315 16.67 7.91 -12.42
N LYS A 316 17.51 8.95 -12.45
CA LYS A 316 18.02 9.52 -13.71
C LYS A 316 19.06 8.62 -14.40
N SER A 317 19.86 7.87 -13.63
CA SER A 317 20.87 6.95 -14.19
C SER A 317 20.33 5.61 -14.66
N SER A 318 19.06 5.31 -14.41
CA SER A 318 18.44 4.06 -14.89
C SER A 318 18.40 4.01 -16.42
N LYS A 319 18.81 2.87 -16.98
CA LYS A 319 18.82 2.64 -18.44
C LYS A 319 17.43 2.29 -18.99
N SER A 320 16.45 2.01 -18.14
CA SER A 320 15.08 1.70 -18.58
C SER A 320 14.46 2.91 -19.27
N PRO A 321 13.92 2.75 -20.50
CA PRO A 321 13.29 3.86 -21.21
C PRO A 321 12.03 4.32 -20.48
N LEU A 322 11.78 5.63 -20.52
CA LEU A 322 10.51 6.18 -20.07
C LEU A 322 9.44 5.92 -21.13
N ARG A 323 8.31 5.40 -20.71
CA ARG A 323 7.16 5.12 -21.57
C ARG A 323 6.14 6.24 -21.40
N PHE A 324 5.89 7.01 -22.47
CA PHE A 324 4.89 8.05 -22.50
C PHE A 324 3.75 7.67 -23.44
N MET A 325 2.57 8.18 -23.17
CA MET A 325 1.40 8.13 -24.06
C MET A 325 0.92 9.55 -24.38
N PRO A 326 0.19 9.75 -25.47
CA PRO A 326 -0.45 11.03 -25.78
C PRO A 326 -1.35 11.49 -24.62
N ILE A 327 -1.35 12.79 -24.34
CA ILE A 327 -2.07 13.38 -23.21
C ILE A 327 -3.58 13.12 -23.29
N ASP A 328 -4.15 13.10 -24.49
CA ASP A 328 -5.56 12.79 -24.75
C ASP A 328 -5.91 11.34 -24.37
N VAL A 329 -5.01 10.38 -24.61
CA VAL A 329 -5.17 8.99 -24.17
C VAL A 329 -5.13 8.90 -22.64
N ILE A 330 -4.16 9.58 -22.01
CA ILE A 330 -4.08 9.64 -20.55
C ILE A 330 -5.35 10.29 -19.98
N ALA A 331 -5.78 11.43 -20.53
CA ALA A 331 -7.00 12.10 -20.07
C ALA A 331 -8.23 11.19 -20.20
N SER A 332 -8.40 10.50 -21.32
CA SER A 332 -9.54 9.61 -21.55
C SER A 332 -9.56 8.41 -20.62
N ALA A 333 -8.39 7.91 -20.19
CA ALA A 333 -8.29 6.80 -19.25
C ALA A 333 -8.85 7.14 -17.85
N PHE A 334 -8.72 8.40 -17.41
CA PHE A 334 -9.24 8.88 -16.13
C PHE A 334 -10.63 9.50 -16.20
N MET A 335 -11.22 9.64 -17.39
CA MET A 335 -12.60 10.07 -17.53
C MET A 335 -13.58 9.00 -17.03
N ARG A 336 -14.62 9.43 -16.36
CA ARG A 336 -15.72 8.57 -15.91
C ARG A 336 -16.81 8.49 -16.94
N LEU A 337 -17.45 7.33 -16.99
CA LEU A 337 -18.56 7.06 -17.89
C LEU A 337 -19.76 6.62 -17.07
N GLU A 338 -20.87 7.37 -17.17
CA GLU A 338 -22.13 7.04 -16.53
C GLU A 338 -23.27 7.04 -17.53
N GLN A 339 -24.14 6.05 -17.44
CA GLN A 339 -25.31 5.97 -18.32
C GLN A 339 -26.46 6.80 -17.72
N ARG A 340 -27.06 7.67 -18.52
CA ARG A 340 -28.23 8.47 -18.17
C ARG A 340 -29.30 8.32 -19.24
N LYS A 341 -30.58 8.43 -18.83
CA LYS A 341 -31.72 8.42 -19.73
C LYS A 341 -32.09 9.86 -20.05
N VAL A 342 -32.32 10.17 -21.32
CA VAL A 342 -32.79 11.48 -21.78
C VAL A 342 -34.26 11.62 -21.43
N ASP A 343 -34.62 12.69 -20.76
CA ASP A 343 -36.00 12.99 -20.33
C ASP A 343 -36.90 13.51 -21.49
N LYS A 344 -38.18 13.75 -21.20
CA LYS A 344 -39.17 14.23 -22.17
C LYS A 344 -38.85 15.62 -22.73
N SER A 345 -37.98 16.39 -22.07
CA SER A 345 -37.52 17.71 -22.54
C SER A 345 -36.22 17.64 -23.35
N GLY A 346 -35.69 16.48 -23.65
CA GLY A 346 -34.42 16.30 -24.36
C GLY A 346 -33.20 16.59 -23.52
N CYS A 347 -33.35 16.53 -22.18
CA CYS A 347 -32.30 16.83 -21.21
C CYS A 347 -31.94 15.61 -20.39
N ILE A 348 -30.74 15.64 -19.78
CA ILE A 348 -30.34 14.73 -18.73
C ILE A 348 -30.09 15.47 -17.42
N SER A 349 -30.32 14.80 -16.30
CA SER A 349 -29.89 15.27 -14.98
C SER A 349 -28.56 14.65 -14.62
N PHE A 350 -27.55 15.48 -14.30
CA PHE A 350 -26.24 15.04 -13.91
C PHE A 350 -25.65 16.02 -12.87
N SER A 351 -25.12 15.48 -11.76
CA SER A 351 -24.52 16.27 -10.66
C SER A 351 -25.39 17.46 -10.17
N GLY A 352 -26.71 17.24 -10.03
CA GLY A 352 -27.66 18.29 -9.56
C GLY A 352 -28.02 19.35 -10.60
N LYS A 353 -27.46 19.27 -11.81
CA LYS A 353 -27.74 20.17 -12.92
C LYS A 353 -28.46 19.46 -14.06
N LYS A 354 -29.13 20.22 -14.92
CA LYS A 354 -29.71 19.70 -16.17
C LYS A 354 -28.87 20.14 -17.36
N TYR A 355 -28.68 19.22 -18.28
CA TYR A 355 -27.93 19.47 -19.52
C TYR A 355 -28.81 19.17 -20.71
N GLU A 356 -28.77 20.06 -21.67
CA GLU A 356 -29.48 19.93 -22.93
C GLU A 356 -28.69 19.00 -23.86
N ILE A 357 -29.38 17.95 -24.36
CA ILE A 357 -28.77 16.93 -25.22
C ILE A 357 -29.32 17.03 -26.62
N SER A 358 -30.52 16.48 -26.85
CA SER A 358 -31.23 16.52 -28.10
C SER A 358 -32.65 15.97 -27.90
N VAL A 359 -33.60 16.60 -28.56
CA VAL A 359 -34.99 16.09 -28.62
C VAL A 359 -35.10 14.78 -29.40
N LEU A 360 -34.13 14.47 -30.29
CA LEU A 360 -34.09 13.23 -31.06
C LEU A 360 -33.72 12.02 -30.21
N LEU A 361 -33.11 12.24 -29.03
CA LEU A 361 -32.68 11.21 -28.14
C LEU A 361 -33.61 10.99 -26.93
N ILE A 362 -34.79 11.60 -26.95
CA ILE A 362 -35.79 11.46 -25.88
C ILE A 362 -36.08 9.97 -25.63
N GLY A 363 -36.00 9.58 -24.36
CA GLY A 363 -36.26 8.20 -23.92
C GLY A 363 -35.12 7.23 -24.13
N GLN A 364 -34.07 7.60 -24.86
CA GLN A 364 -32.89 6.79 -25.07
C GLN A 364 -31.90 6.93 -23.92
N LYS A 365 -31.01 5.93 -23.78
CA LYS A 365 -29.89 5.98 -22.86
C LYS A 365 -28.67 6.52 -23.58
N VAL A 366 -27.97 7.43 -22.93
CA VAL A 366 -26.72 8.02 -23.42
C VAL A 366 -25.63 7.86 -22.39
N ASN A 367 -24.39 7.73 -22.84
CA ASN A 367 -23.22 7.69 -21.98
C ASN A 367 -22.74 9.13 -21.73
N VAL A 368 -22.65 9.51 -20.45
CA VAL A 368 -22.07 10.77 -20.00
C VAL A 368 -20.63 10.53 -19.65
N ILE A 369 -19.71 11.16 -20.37
CA ILE A 369 -18.26 11.09 -20.15
C ILE A 369 -17.84 12.42 -19.51
N TYR A 370 -17.17 12.34 -18.34
CA TYR A 370 -16.77 13.54 -17.62
C TYR A 370 -15.48 13.33 -16.81
N ASP A 371 -14.73 14.43 -16.59
CA ASP A 371 -13.63 14.46 -15.64
C ASP A 371 -14.20 14.69 -14.23
N PRO A 372 -13.96 13.80 -13.25
CA PRO A 372 -14.47 13.97 -11.88
C PRO A 372 -13.95 15.24 -11.19
N ASN A 373 -12.80 15.77 -11.63
CA ASN A 373 -12.22 17.01 -11.08
C ASN A 373 -12.71 18.28 -11.81
N HIS A 374 -13.29 18.12 -13.01
CA HIS A 374 -13.80 19.22 -13.86
C HIS A 374 -15.17 18.87 -14.43
N ILE A 375 -16.19 18.81 -13.54
CA ILE A 375 -17.57 18.40 -13.88
C ILE A 375 -18.27 19.43 -14.77
N GLU A 376 -17.71 20.61 -14.97
CA GLU A 376 -18.32 21.68 -15.78
C GLU A 376 -18.45 21.31 -17.26
N THR A 377 -17.59 20.44 -17.73
CA THR A 377 -17.60 20.00 -19.15
C THR A 377 -17.92 18.51 -19.20
N ILE A 378 -19.10 18.20 -19.76
CA ILE A 378 -19.52 16.81 -19.99
C ILE A 378 -19.63 16.52 -21.47
N ILE A 379 -19.19 15.34 -21.85
CA ILE A 379 -19.29 14.82 -23.22
C ILE A 379 -20.37 13.74 -23.25
N ILE A 380 -21.26 13.82 -24.19
CA ILE A 380 -22.27 12.80 -24.40
C ILE A 380 -21.86 11.93 -25.58
N GLU A 381 -21.93 10.63 -25.36
CA GLU A 381 -21.76 9.62 -26.39
C GLU A 381 -23.04 8.82 -26.54
N HIS A 382 -23.57 8.82 -27.77
CA HIS A 382 -24.74 8.01 -28.12
C HIS A 382 -24.27 6.68 -28.71
N ASP A 383 -24.56 5.59 -27.98
CA ASP A 383 -24.02 4.25 -28.22
C ASP A 383 -24.29 3.68 -29.64
N PRO A 384 -25.48 3.80 -30.26
CA PRO A 384 -25.70 3.24 -31.59
C PRO A 384 -24.96 3.97 -32.72
N SER A 385 -24.69 5.28 -32.57
CA SER A 385 -24.06 6.07 -33.60
C SER A 385 -22.59 6.39 -33.37
N GLY A 386 -22.09 6.15 -32.14
CA GLY A 386 -20.74 6.55 -31.74
C GLY A 386 -20.48 8.05 -31.75
N SER A 387 -21.53 8.86 -31.97
CA SER A 387 -21.39 10.31 -32.04
C SER A 387 -21.13 10.90 -30.67
N LYS A 388 -20.10 11.75 -30.56
CA LYS A 388 -19.70 12.45 -29.35
C LYS A 388 -19.97 13.95 -29.53
N PHE A 389 -20.59 14.56 -28.54
CA PHE A 389 -20.79 16.01 -28.51
C PHE A 389 -20.75 16.53 -27.09
N GLN A 390 -20.39 17.80 -26.96
CA GLN A 390 -20.35 18.47 -25.66
C GLN A 390 -21.75 18.90 -25.26
N ALA A 391 -22.23 18.52 -24.10
CA ALA A 391 -23.50 18.95 -23.57
C ALA A 391 -23.41 20.36 -22.95
N LYS A 392 -24.44 21.15 -23.14
CA LYS A 392 -24.56 22.49 -22.56
C LYS A 392 -25.49 22.47 -21.35
N GLU A 393 -25.09 23.14 -20.28
CA GLU A 393 -25.97 23.32 -19.11
C GLU A 393 -27.26 24.08 -19.53
N LEU A 394 -28.40 23.53 -19.15
CA LEU A 394 -29.70 24.14 -19.44
C LEU A 394 -29.82 25.45 -18.68
N LYS A 395 -29.92 26.58 -19.41
CA LYS A 395 -30.24 27.89 -18.81
C LYS A 395 -31.76 28.05 -18.78
N ILE A 396 -32.30 28.33 -17.60
CA ILE A 396 -33.75 28.60 -17.43
C ILE A 396 -34.11 29.84 -18.28
N GLY A 397 -35.12 29.69 -19.16
CA GLY A 397 -35.56 30.76 -20.07
C GLY A 397 -34.97 30.70 -21.49
N ALA A 398 -34.01 29.79 -21.77
CA ALA A 398 -33.59 29.54 -23.13
C ALA A 398 -34.63 28.65 -23.87
N HIS A 399 -35.06 29.08 -25.04
CA HIS A 399 -35.94 28.27 -25.90
C HIS A 399 -35.09 27.21 -26.63
N THR A 400 -35.42 25.95 -26.43
CA THR A 400 -34.98 24.88 -27.33
C THR A 400 -35.74 25.04 -28.65
N GLY A 401 -35.12 24.77 -29.76
CA GLY A 401 -35.75 24.85 -31.09
C GLY A 401 -37.02 23.98 -31.19
N PRO A 402 -37.83 24.19 -32.22
CA PRO A 402 -39.10 23.47 -32.40
C PRO A 402 -38.82 21.96 -32.45
N ARG A 403 -39.67 21.16 -31.82
CA ARG A 403 -39.61 19.69 -31.93
C ARG A 403 -39.63 19.29 -33.40
N PRO A 404 -38.81 18.30 -33.79
CA PRO A 404 -38.83 17.78 -35.15
C PRO A 404 -40.26 17.33 -35.50
N LYS A 405 -40.73 17.70 -36.69
CA LYS A 405 -42.02 17.24 -37.19
C LYS A 405 -41.98 15.72 -37.38
N LEU A 406 -43.09 15.07 -37.02
CA LEU A 406 -43.23 13.64 -37.23
C LEU A 406 -43.03 13.30 -38.71
N PRO A 407 -42.13 12.37 -39.09
CA PRO A 407 -42.00 11.96 -40.48
C PRO A 407 -43.33 11.45 -41.01
N LYS A 408 -43.62 11.73 -42.31
CA LYS A 408 -44.84 11.26 -42.95
C LYS A 408 -45.08 9.77 -42.79
N SER A 409 -44.02 8.98 -42.78
CA SER A 409 -44.04 7.51 -42.53
C SER A 409 -44.49 7.12 -41.12
N MET A 410 -44.41 8.03 -40.16
CA MET A 410 -44.81 7.79 -38.75
C MET A 410 -46.09 8.52 -38.38
N MET A 411 -46.72 9.22 -39.38
CA MET A 411 -48.02 9.83 -39.14
C MET A 411 -49.07 8.75 -38.87
N GLN A 412 -49.89 9.02 -37.86
CA GLN A 412 -50.93 8.11 -37.43
C GLN A 412 -51.92 7.89 -38.61
N GLY A 413 -51.99 6.67 -39.14
CA GLY A 413 -53.06 6.31 -40.08
C GLY A 413 -54.40 6.31 -39.38
N ILE A 414 -55.44 6.72 -40.08
CA ILE A 414 -56.81 6.61 -39.55
C ILE A 414 -57.22 5.11 -39.66
N PRO A 415 -57.39 4.43 -38.54
CA PRO A 415 -57.76 3.03 -38.58
C PRO A 415 -59.25 2.93 -38.95
N GLU A 416 -59.62 2.08 -39.85
CA GLU A 416 -61.03 1.78 -40.20
C GLU A 416 -61.73 1.06 -39.04
N THR A 417 -60.99 0.24 -38.35
CA THR A 417 -61.50 -0.53 -37.19
C THR A 417 -60.33 -0.91 -36.23
N SER A 418 -60.65 -1.43 -35.06
CA SER A 418 -59.67 -1.93 -34.12
C SER A 418 -59.32 -3.41 -34.44
N ARG A 419 -58.26 -3.59 -35.22
CA ARG A 419 -57.74 -4.96 -35.55
C ARG A 419 -57.54 -5.83 -34.33
N PHE A 420 -57.28 -5.26 -33.16
CA PHE A 420 -57.12 -5.98 -31.91
C PHE A 420 -58.47 -6.52 -31.41
N LEU A 421 -59.50 -5.68 -31.41
CA LEU A 421 -60.86 -6.08 -31.00
C LEU A 421 -61.47 -7.08 -31.98
N ASP A 422 -61.31 -6.82 -33.29
CA ASP A 422 -61.74 -7.76 -34.33
C ASP A 422 -61.08 -9.12 -34.18
N GLY A 423 -59.79 -9.18 -33.84
CA GLY A 423 -59.07 -10.41 -33.54
C GLY A 423 -59.56 -11.12 -32.25
N LEU A 424 -59.94 -10.33 -31.23
CA LEU A 424 -60.53 -10.88 -30.02
C LEU A 424 -61.97 -11.41 -30.26
N GLU A 425 -62.77 -10.74 -31.05
CA GLU A 425 -64.11 -11.21 -31.45
C GLU A 425 -64.02 -12.55 -32.19
N LYS A 426 -63.20 -12.62 -33.22
CA LYS A 426 -62.95 -13.89 -33.95
C LYS A 426 -62.50 -15.01 -33.04
N ARG A 427 -61.63 -14.72 -32.09
CA ARG A 427 -61.13 -15.72 -31.13
C ARG A 427 -62.20 -16.13 -30.13
N HIS A 428 -63.09 -15.18 -29.75
CA HIS A 428 -64.20 -15.46 -28.87
C HIS A 428 -65.23 -16.34 -29.58
N GLU A 429 -65.63 -15.97 -30.81
CA GLU A 429 -66.54 -16.73 -31.66
C GLU A 429 -66.03 -18.18 -31.88
N SER A 430 -64.75 -18.30 -32.25
CA SER A 430 -64.14 -19.63 -32.45
C SER A 430 -64.19 -20.51 -31.20
N ARG A 431 -64.00 -19.91 -30.02
CA ARG A 431 -64.14 -20.64 -28.75
C ARG A 431 -65.59 -20.98 -28.45
N HIS A 432 -66.51 -20.08 -28.74
CA HIS A 432 -67.95 -20.31 -28.56
C HIS A 432 -68.48 -21.40 -29.48
N ASP A 433 -68.01 -21.40 -30.74
CA ASP A 433 -68.36 -22.43 -31.71
C ASP A 433 -67.76 -23.80 -31.35
N ALA A 434 -66.55 -23.79 -30.82
CA ALA A 434 -65.93 -25.02 -30.29
C ALA A 434 -66.73 -25.60 -29.10
N VAL A 435 -67.19 -24.75 -28.20
CA VAL A 435 -68.07 -25.16 -27.06
C VAL A 435 -69.42 -25.60 -27.55
N ARG A 436 -70.06 -24.90 -28.51
CA ARG A 436 -71.34 -25.32 -29.10
C ARG A 436 -71.25 -26.66 -29.81
N ARG A 437 -70.18 -26.94 -30.55
CA ARG A 437 -69.94 -28.25 -31.16
C ARG A 437 -69.73 -29.33 -30.11
N ALA A 438 -69.01 -29.05 -29.03
CA ALA A 438 -68.78 -30.00 -27.95
C ALA A 438 -70.07 -30.35 -27.15
N ILE A 439 -71.05 -29.43 -27.17
CA ILE A 439 -72.34 -29.62 -26.49
C ILE A 439 -73.46 -30.16 -27.48
N SER A 440 -73.17 -30.30 -28.77
CA SER A 440 -74.09 -30.66 -29.79
C SER A 440 -74.46 -32.17 -29.64
N TYR A 441 -75.73 -32.43 -29.33
CA TYR A 441 -76.28 -33.86 -29.23
C TYR A 441 -76.35 -34.59 -30.58
N LYS A 442 -75.96 -33.93 -31.69
CA LYS A 442 -76.00 -34.61 -33.02
C LYS A 442 -74.97 -35.74 -33.13
N ASP A 443 -73.89 -35.64 -32.42
CA ASP A 443 -72.83 -36.63 -32.47
C ASP A 443 -73.05 -37.84 -31.55
N LEU A 444 -73.97 -37.70 -30.62
CA LEU A 444 -74.39 -38.81 -29.75
C LEU A 444 -75.16 -39.92 -30.47
N ASN A 445 -75.71 -39.59 -31.63
CA ASN A 445 -76.51 -40.58 -32.44
C ASN A 445 -75.70 -41.35 -33.49
N ALA A 446 -74.39 -41.05 -33.60
CA ALA A 446 -73.45 -41.61 -34.57
C ALA A 446 -72.61 -42.79 -34.00
N GLY A 447 -72.95 -43.34 -32.86
CA GLY A 447 -72.43 -44.64 -32.41
C GLY A 447 -70.96 -44.70 -31.97
N GLU A 448 -70.25 -43.58 -31.91
CA GLU A 448 -68.89 -43.54 -31.39
C GLU A 448 -68.88 -42.77 -30.06
N ALA A 449 -68.62 -43.48 -28.96
CA ALA A 449 -68.54 -42.92 -27.64
C ALA A 449 -67.22 -41.99 -27.53
N PRO A 450 -67.37 -40.75 -27.16
CA PRO A 450 -66.19 -39.87 -26.97
C PRO A 450 -65.72 -39.98 -25.54
N PHE A 451 -65.29 -41.12 -25.09
CA PHE A 451 -64.57 -41.26 -23.84
C PHE A 451 -63.24 -41.97 -24.08
N GLY A 452 -62.33 -41.30 -24.76
CA GLY A 452 -60.94 -41.66 -24.78
C GLY A 452 -60.23 -40.88 -23.63
N ASN A 453 -59.61 -41.64 -22.75
CA ASN A 453 -58.77 -41.13 -21.65
C ASN A 453 -57.79 -40.12 -22.12
N GLY A 454 -58.03 -38.88 -21.81
CA GLY A 454 -57.06 -37.79 -21.97
C GLY A 454 -56.75 -37.18 -20.59
N GLY A 455 -55.75 -37.76 -19.92
CA GLY A 455 -55.24 -37.23 -18.68
C GLY A 455 -54.73 -35.83 -18.90
N ALA A 456 -55.24 -34.93 -18.11
CA ALA A 456 -54.74 -33.54 -18.05
C ALA A 456 -53.27 -33.52 -17.58
N ALA A 457 -52.38 -33.26 -18.52
CA ALA A 457 -51.03 -32.83 -18.20
C ALA A 457 -51.09 -31.34 -17.81
N LEU A 458 -51.03 -31.08 -16.54
CA LEU A 458 -50.73 -29.77 -16.00
C LEU A 458 -49.28 -29.41 -16.37
N ALA A 459 -49.10 -28.58 -17.38
CA ALA A 459 -47.85 -27.94 -17.63
C ALA A 459 -47.58 -26.90 -16.51
N LYS A 460 -46.61 -27.22 -15.67
CA LYS A 460 -45.95 -26.25 -14.79
C LYS A 460 -44.96 -25.47 -15.63
N ASP A 461 -45.30 -24.28 -15.99
CA ASP A 461 -44.31 -23.29 -16.35
C ASP A 461 -44.21 -22.27 -15.22
N GLY A 462 -43.23 -22.47 -14.43
CA GLY A 462 -42.73 -21.53 -13.49
C GLY A 462 -41.23 -21.66 -13.50
N GLU A 463 -40.57 -20.65 -14.04
CA GLU A 463 -39.31 -20.21 -13.45
C GLU A 463 -38.89 -18.89 -14.05
N SER A 464 -38.97 -17.94 -13.18
CA SER A 464 -38.31 -16.64 -13.15
C SER A 464 -36.81 -16.70 -13.42
N HIS A 465 -36.29 -15.77 -14.16
CA HIS A 465 -34.92 -15.27 -13.96
C HIS A 465 -34.91 -13.78 -13.77
N VAL A 466 -34.37 -13.43 -12.61
CA VAL A 466 -33.92 -12.12 -12.16
C VAL A 466 -32.81 -11.58 -13.06
#